data_9dec502f09627af0d791fd85aa5551b2
#
_entry.id   9dec502f09627af0d791fd85aa5551b2
#
_cell.length_a   1.000
_cell.length_b   1.000
_cell.length_c   1.000
_cell.angle_alpha   90.00
_cell.angle_beta   90.00
_cell.angle_gamma   90.00
#
_symmetry.space_group_name_H-M   'P 1'
#
loop_
_entity.id
_entity.type
_entity.pdbx_description
1 polymer ?
#
loop_
_entity_poly.entity_id
_entity_poly.type
_entity_poly.pdbx_seq_one_letter_code
_entity_poly.pdbx_strand_id
1 'polypeptide(L)'
;MPNTIKTISLTDDDKSYLNKLLTQSTLEIRVYQRARILLLKSEGASNEAIADKLDIGIGVVKRCLNKFKENSVEASLHDNNGRGRKAEITDDDITWVISKACQKPKDYGYSAEFWYPMSFRKFINSIAEAEGHLRRATVAETT
;
A
#
# COMPACT_ATOMS: atom_id res chain seq x y z
N MET A 1 3.53 -40.94 -8.03
CA MET A 1 3.71 -40.42 -6.66
C MET A 1 2.40 -39.76 -6.24
N PRO A 2 1.79 -40.19 -5.17
CA PRO A 2 0.62 -39.48 -4.68
C PRO A 2 1.02 -38.08 -4.24
N ASN A 3 0.32 -37.08 -4.80
CA ASN A 3 0.49 -35.70 -4.41
C ASN A 3 0.05 -35.54 -2.95
N THR A 4 1.01 -35.48 -2.05
CA THR A 4 0.72 -35.23 -0.65
C THR A 4 0.12 -33.84 -0.50
N ILE A 5 -1.12 -33.75 -0.07
CA ILE A 5 -1.76 -32.48 0.22
C ILE A 5 -1.03 -31.84 1.39
N LYS A 6 -0.31 -30.75 1.13
CA LYS A 6 0.38 -30.01 2.18
C LYS A 6 -0.64 -29.14 2.92
N THR A 7 -0.93 -29.52 4.14
CA THR A 7 -1.77 -28.70 5.03
C THR A 7 -0.93 -27.63 5.71
N ILE A 8 -1.59 -26.55 6.13
CA ILE A 8 -0.98 -25.53 6.98
C ILE A 8 -1.47 -25.71 8.43
N SER A 9 -0.62 -25.33 9.37
CA SER A 9 -1.00 -25.31 10.79
C SER A 9 -1.44 -23.93 11.19
N LEU A 10 -2.69 -23.82 11.64
CA LEU A 10 -3.23 -22.60 12.26
C LEU A 10 -3.42 -22.87 13.75
N THR A 11 -3.06 -21.89 14.59
CA THR A 11 -3.37 -21.95 16.01
C THR A 11 -4.87 -21.75 16.23
N ASP A 12 -5.38 -22.12 17.40
CA ASP A 12 -6.78 -21.89 17.75
C ASP A 12 -7.11 -20.38 17.75
N ASP A 13 -6.16 -19.55 18.17
CA ASP A 13 -6.28 -18.10 18.12
C ASP A 13 -6.38 -17.59 16.68
N ASP A 14 -5.56 -18.12 15.77
CA ASP A 14 -5.61 -17.77 14.35
C ASP A 14 -6.96 -18.14 13.71
N LYS A 15 -7.47 -19.32 14.02
CA LYS A 15 -8.78 -19.79 13.55
C LYS A 15 -9.91 -18.91 14.08
N SER A 16 -9.86 -18.56 15.35
CA SER A 16 -10.83 -17.67 15.99
C SER A 16 -10.81 -16.28 15.35
N TYR A 17 -9.62 -15.75 15.10
CA TYR A 17 -9.43 -14.47 14.43
C TYR A 17 -10.02 -14.46 13.02
N LEU A 18 -9.70 -15.48 12.22
CA LEU A 18 -10.22 -15.60 10.85
C LEU A 18 -11.74 -15.76 10.81
N ASN A 19 -12.29 -16.58 11.68
CA ASN A 19 -13.75 -16.76 11.80
C ASN A 19 -14.45 -15.45 12.21
N LYS A 20 -13.86 -14.70 13.13
CA LYS A 20 -14.38 -13.41 13.56
C LYS A 20 -14.35 -12.37 12.42
N LEU A 21 -13.29 -12.36 11.61
CA LEU A 21 -13.22 -11.52 10.41
C LEU A 21 -14.33 -11.86 9.42
N LEU A 22 -14.60 -13.14 9.20
CA LEU A 22 -15.61 -13.59 8.24
C LEU A 22 -17.04 -13.22 8.64
N THR A 23 -17.28 -12.87 9.90
CA THR A 23 -18.59 -12.39 10.37
C THR A 23 -18.82 -10.91 10.13
N GLN A 24 -17.81 -10.16 9.72
CA GLN A 24 -17.93 -8.73 9.45
C GLN A 24 -18.66 -8.47 8.14
N SER A 25 -19.68 -7.61 8.18
CA SER A 25 -20.49 -7.28 7.00
C SER A 25 -19.79 -6.37 5.99
N THR A 26 -18.74 -5.67 6.41
CA THR A 26 -18.03 -4.68 5.59
C THR A 26 -16.61 -5.13 5.21
N LEU A 27 -16.34 -6.44 5.24
CA LEU A 27 -15.03 -6.99 4.93
C LEU A 27 -14.73 -6.88 3.43
N GLU A 28 -13.52 -6.47 3.09
CA GLU A 28 -13.05 -6.45 1.70
C GLU A 28 -13.04 -7.86 1.11
N ILE A 29 -13.47 -7.99 -0.14
CA ILE A 29 -13.53 -9.29 -0.84
C ILE A 29 -12.18 -10.01 -0.83
N ARG A 30 -11.09 -9.29 -1.02
CA ARG A 30 -9.73 -9.88 -1.02
C ARG A 30 -9.37 -10.48 0.33
N VAL A 31 -9.67 -9.77 1.41
CA VAL A 31 -9.44 -10.26 2.78
C VAL A 31 -10.31 -11.48 3.07
N TYR A 32 -11.57 -11.43 2.69
CA TYR A 32 -12.50 -12.56 2.81
C TYR A 32 -11.97 -13.81 2.09
N GLN A 33 -11.58 -13.68 0.83
CA GLN A 33 -11.05 -14.80 0.05
C GLN A 33 -9.79 -15.39 0.68
N ARG A 34 -8.86 -14.54 1.11
CA ARG A 34 -7.62 -15.00 1.76
C ARG A 34 -7.87 -15.69 3.08
N ALA A 35 -8.78 -15.18 3.89
CA ALA A 35 -9.19 -15.83 5.14
C ALA A 35 -9.80 -17.20 4.89
N ARG A 36 -10.66 -17.32 3.89
CA ARG A 36 -11.26 -18.60 3.48
C ARG A 36 -10.22 -19.58 2.95
N ILE A 37 -9.25 -19.12 2.16
CA ILE A 37 -8.14 -19.95 1.67
C ILE A 37 -7.38 -20.57 2.84
N LEU A 38 -7.01 -19.76 3.83
CA LEU A 38 -6.25 -20.24 4.99
C LEU A 38 -7.04 -21.27 5.81
N LEU A 39 -8.32 -21.00 6.06
CA LEU A 39 -9.18 -21.93 6.81
C LEU A 39 -9.38 -23.24 6.07
N LEU A 40 -9.70 -23.21 4.78
CA LEU A 40 -9.88 -24.43 3.98
C LEU A 40 -8.60 -25.24 3.88
N LYS A 41 -7.45 -24.59 3.75
CA LYS A 41 -6.15 -25.27 3.71
C LYS A 41 -5.82 -25.93 5.04
N SER A 42 -6.15 -25.32 6.17
CA SER A 42 -5.98 -25.90 7.49
C SER A 42 -6.86 -27.16 7.71
N GLU A 43 -8.00 -27.21 7.02
CA GLU A 43 -8.90 -28.38 7.04
C GLU A 43 -8.43 -29.51 6.12
N GLY A 44 -7.37 -29.33 5.35
CA GLY A 44 -6.80 -30.36 4.47
C GLY A 44 -7.25 -30.28 3.02
N ALA A 45 -7.90 -29.20 2.59
CA ALA A 45 -8.32 -29.05 1.20
C ALA A 45 -7.12 -28.88 0.25
N SER A 46 -7.21 -29.43 -0.96
CA SER A 46 -6.22 -29.19 -2.01
C SER A 46 -6.34 -27.79 -2.59
N ASN A 47 -5.27 -27.30 -3.22
CA ASN A 47 -5.28 -25.98 -3.86
C ASN A 47 -6.37 -25.90 -4.94
N GLU A 48 -6.53 -26.96 -5.72
CA GLU A 48 -7.56 -27.07 -6.75
C GLU A 48 -8.98 -27.02 -6.16
N ALA A 49 -9.22 -27.74 -5.08
CA ALA A 49 -10.51 -27.75 -4.39
C ALA A 49 -10.85 -26.39 -3.80
N ILE A 50 -9.87 -25.67 -3.24
CA ILE A 50 -10.04 -24.32 -2.72
C ILE A 50 -10.38 -23.36 -3.86
N ALA A 51 -9.64 -23.41 -4.96
CA ALA A 51 -9.87 -22.58 -6.14
C ALA A 51 -11.28 -22.76 -6.69
N ASP A 52 -11.73 -24.00 -6.84
CA ASP A 52 -13.07 -24.33 -7.31
C ASP A 52 -14.16 -23.85 -6.34
N LYS A 53 -13.97 -24.07 -5.06
CA LYS A 53 -14.94 -23.69 -4.03
C LYS A 53 -15.15 -22.19 -3.90
N LEU A 54 -14.09 -21.43 -4.11
CA LEU A 54 -14.11 -19.96 -3.99
C LEU A 54 -14.26 -19.27 -5.35
N ASP A 55 -14.29 -20.01 -6.42
CA ASP A 55 -14.37 -19.48 -7.81
C ASP A 55 -13.25 -18.48 -8.11
N ILE A 56 -12.02 -18.88 -7.80
CA ILE A 56 -10.80 -18.08 -8.01
C ILE A 56 -9.73 -18.90 -8.73
N GLY A 57 -8.73 -18.23 -9.28
CA GLY A 57 -7.60 -18.90 -9.91
C GLY A 57 -6.69 -19.60 -8.91
N ILE A 58 -6.15 -20.75 -9.27
CA ILE A 58 -5.22 -21.51 -8.42
C ILE A 58 -3.95 -20.70 -8.08
N GLY A 59 -3.54 -19.79 -8.96
CA GLY A 59 -2.42 -18.87 -8.71
C GLY A 59 -2.66 -17.96 -7.53
N VAL A 60 -3.91 -17.53 -7.30
CA VAL A 60 -4.30 -16.72 -6.14
C VAL A 60 -4.13 -17.52 -4.85
N VAL A 61 -4.57 -18.78 -4.84
CA VAL A 61 -4.42 -19.70 -3.71
C VAL A 61 -2.94 -19.89 -3.36
N LYS A 62 -2.12 -20.20 -4.35
CA LYS A 62 -0.68 -20.42 -4.17
C LYS A 62 0.04 -19.19 -3.62
N ARG A 63 -0.27 -18.00 -4.13
CA ARG A 63 0.32 -16.73 -3.66
C ARG A 63 -0.06 -16.44 -2.21
N CYS A 64 -1.31 -16.66 -1.85
CA CYS A 64 -1.79 -16.48 -0.48
C CYS A 64 -1.06 -17.41 0.49
N LEU A 65 -0.94 -18.68 0.14
CA LEU A 65 -0.26 -19.68 0.97
C LEU A 65 1.25 -19.42 1.12
N ASN A 66 1.91 -18.97 0.04
CA ASN A 66 3.32 -18.60 0.10
C ASN A 66 3.54 -17.39 1.00
N LYS A 67 2.66 -16.41 0.92
CA LYS A 67 2.71 -15.22 1.78
C LYS A 67 2.49 -15.59 3.25
N PHE A 68 1.61 -16.52 3.53
CA PHE A 68 1.40 -17.04 4.88
C PHE A 68 2.64 -17.74 5.46
N LYS A 69 3.38 -18.50 4.64
CA LYS A 69 4.61 -19.16 5.08
C LYS A 69 5.70 -18.19 5.50
N GLU A 70 5.76 -17.04 4.87
CA GLU A 70 6.78 -15.99 5.11
C GLU A 70 6.38 -15.01 6.21
N ASN A 71 5.10 -14.89 6.50
CA ASN A 71 4.55 -13.87 7.37
C ASN A 71 3.50 -14.44 8.33
N SER A 72 3.00 -13.59 9.21
CA SER A 72 1.89 -13.93 10.10
C SER A 72 0.55 -14.01 9.34
N VAL A 73 -0.47 -14.57 9.98
CA VAL A 73 -1.83 -14.64 9.44
C VAL A 73 -2.33 -13.24 9.05
N GLU A 74 -2.21 -12.28 9.93
CA GLU A 74 -2.66 -10.91 9.68
C GLU A 74 -1.96 -10.27 8.48
N ALA A 75 -0.64 -10.41 8.39
CA ALA A 75 0.14 -9.88 7.28
C ALA A 75 -0.19 -10.54 5.94
N SER A 76 -0.59 -11.84 5.95
CA SER A 76 -0.97 -12.55 4.73
C SER A 76 -2.32 -12.13 4.16
N LEU A 77 -3.20 -11.55 4.96
CA LEU A 77 -4.53 -11.08 4.54
C LEU A 77 -4.48 -9.77 3.76
N HIS A 78 -3.48 -8.94 4.00
CA HIS A 78 -3.34 -7.63 3.41
C HIS A 78 -2.27 -7.59 2.33
N ASP A 79 -2.42 -6.66 1.38
CA ASP A 79 -1.39 -6.43 0.38
C ASP A 79 -0.16 -5.77 1.00
N ASN A 80 1.02 -6.09 0.46
CA ASN A 80 2.25 -5.44 0.91
C ASN A 80 2.22 -3.96 0.53
N ASN A 81 2.58 -3.14 1.49
CA ASN A 81 2.84 -1.72 1.23
C ASN A 81 4.03 -1.58 0.27
N GLY A 82 3.94 -0.64 -0.65
CA GLY A 82 5.04 -0.31 -1.54
C GLY A 82 4.96 -0.91 -2.94
N ARG A 83 3.81 -1.39 -3.36
CA ARG A 83 3.54 -1.62 -4.78
C ARG A 83 3.33 -0.28 -5.46
N GLY A 84 4.32 0.17 -6.16
CA GLY A 84 4.28 1.41 -6.89
C GLY A 84 5.60 2.14 -6.79
N ARG A 85 5.70 3.22 -7.55
CA ARG A 85 6.86 4.10 -7.49
C ARG A 85 6.97 4.71 -6.10
N LYS A 86 8.13 4.56 -5.47
CA LYS A 86 8.39 5.23 -4.20
C LYS A 86 8.20 6.74 -4.38
N ALA A 87 7.54 7.38 -3.43
CA ALA A 87 7.43 8.81 -3.42
C ALA A 87 8.84 9.42 -3.31
N GLU A 88 9.25 10.19 -4.32
CA GLU A 88 10.52 10.93 -4.30
C GLU A 88 10.41 12.18 -3.41
N ILE A 89 9.19 12.60 -3.12
CA ILE A 89 8.87 13.79 -2.31
C ILE A 89 8.62 13.31 -0.88
N THR A 90 9.39 13.82 0.06
CA THR A 90 9.25 13.52 1.49
C THR A 90 8.26 14.48 2.15
N ASP A 91 7.80 14.13 3.35
CA ASP A 91 6.95 15.02 4.15
C ASP A 91 7.68 16.33 4.51
N ASP A 92 8.99 16.26 4.70
CA ASP A 92 9.83 17.45 4.92
C ASP A 92 9.82 18.38 3.71
N ASP A 93 9.89 17.83 2.48
CA ASP A 93 9.79 18.61 1.24
C ASP A 93 8.44 19.31 1.12
N ILE A 94 7.35 18.61 1.45
CA ILE A 94 6.00 19.18 1.42
C ILE A 94 5.86 20.32 2.43
N THR A 95 6.34 20.12 3.64
CA THR A 95 6.33 21.13 4.70
C THR A 95 7.13 22.37 4.30
N TRP A 96 8.31 22.16 3.69
CA TRP A 96 9.13 23.25 3.18
C TRP A 96 8.42 24.05 2.09
N VAL A 97 7.81 23.38 1.10
CA VAL A 97 7.06 24.06 0.03
C VAL A 97 5.90 24.88 0.61
N ILE A 98 5.14 24.30 1.53
CA ILE A 98 4.02 24.98 2.19
C ILE A 98 4.51 26.22 2.97
N SER A 99 5.62 26.11 3.70
CA SER A 99 6.21 27.23 4.44
C SER A 99 6.60 28.39 3.52
N LYS A 100 7.14 28.10 2.33
CA LYS A 100 7.47 29.12 1.32
C LYS A 100 6.22 29.74 0.70
N ALA A 101 5.17 28.95 0.47
CA ALA A 101 3.90 29.43 -0.07
C ALA A 101 3.20 30.43 0.88
N CYS A 102 3.43 30.30 2.18
CA CYS A 102 2.90 31.19 3.20
C CYS A 102 3.65 32.53 3.29
N GLN A 103 4.82 32.66 2.69
CA GLN A 103 5.61 33.88 2.66
C GLN A 103 5.19 34.77 1.48
N LYS A 104 5.41 36.10 1.62
CA LYS A 104 5.01 37.03 0.57
C LYS A 104 6.04 37.10 -0.56
N PRO A 105 5.61 37.16 -1.83
CA PRO A 105 6.54 37.30 -2.96
C PRO A 105 7.46 38.50 -2.86
N LYS A 106 6.99 39.60 -2.28
CA LYS A 106 7.77 40.81 -2.07
C LYS A 106 9.04 40.58 -1.24
N ASP A 107 9.00 39.69 -0.29
CA ASP A 107 10.13 39.37 0.56
C ASP A 107 11.31 38.71 -0.23
N TYR A 108 11.02 38.23 -1.42
CA TYR A 108 12.00 37.58 -2.33
C TYR A 108 12.25 38.42 -3.62
N GLY A 109 11.88 39.68 -3.65
CA GLY A 109 12.14 40.55 -4.78
C GLY A 109 11.11 40.53 -5.91
N TYR A 110 9.98 39.86 -5.72
CA TYR A 110 8.88 39.90 -6.69
C TYR A 110 7.95 41.07 -6.41
N SER A 111 7.40 41.66 -7.48
CA SER A 111 6.52 42.79 -7.38
C SER A 111 5.09 42.50 -6.97
N ALA A 112 4.69 41.24 -6.97
CA ALA A 112 3.34 40.79 -6.64
C ALA A 112 3.11 40.65 -5.12
N GLU A 113 1.87 40.84 -4.69
CA GLU A 113 1.47 40.62 -3.28
C GLU A 113 1.16 39.17 -2.96
N PHE A 114 0.77 38.39 -3.96
CA PHE A 114 0.39 37.01 -3.85
C PHE A 114 1.17 36.13 -4.86
N TRP A 115 1.39 34.89 -4.50
CA TRP A 115 2.01 33.95 -5.40
C TRP A 115 1.04 33.54 -6.51
N TYR A 116 1.48 33.67 -7.74
CA TYR A 116 0.85 33.03 -8.88
C TYR A 116 1.53 31.65 -9.11
N PRO A 117 0.82 30.62 -9.61
CA PRO A 117 1.41 29.28 -9.77
C PRO A 117 2.74 29.27 -10.51
N MET A 118 2.84 30.02 -11.59
CA MET A 118 4.06 30.04 -12.41
C MET A 118 5.23 30.78 -11.74
N SER A 119 4.97 31.88 -11.05
CA SER A 119 6.01 32.61 -10.33
C SER A 119 6.48 31.85 -9.10
N PHE A 120 5.58 31.23 -8.38
CA PHE A 120 5.90 30.38 -7.23
C PHE A 120 6.74 29.18 -7.64
N ARG A 121 6.39 28.53 -8.73
CA ARG A 121 7.14 27.41 -9.29
C ARG A 121 8.57 27.80 -9.65
N LYS A 122 8.77 28.91 -10.34
CA LYS A 122 10.09 29.43 -10.68
C LYS A 122 10.93 29.73 -9.43
N PHE A 123 10.31 30.36 -8.45
CA PHE A 123 10.96 30.68 -7.18
C PHE A 123 11.41 29.41 -6.45
N ILE A 124 10.51 28.45 -6.25
CA ILE A 124 10.80 27.17 -5.57
C ILE A 124 11.92 26.42 -6.29
N ASN A 125 11.88 26.33 -7.62
CA ASN A 125 12.91 25.63 -8.39
C ASN A 125 14.27 26.33 -8.28
N SER A 126 14.30 27.64 -8.11
CA SER A 126 15.56 28.40 -7.97
C SER A 126 16.25 28.17 -6.63
N ILE A 127 15.50 27.91 -5.57
CA ILE A 127 16.04 27.78 -4.21
C ILE A 127 16.12 26.32 -3.71
N ALA A 128 15.45 25.37 -4.38
CA ALA A 128 15.36 23.99 -3.92
C ALA A 128 16.73 23.32 -3.72
N GLU A 129 17.64 23.44 -4.67
CA GLU A 129 18.98 22.88 -4.57
C GLU A 129 19.82 23.56 -3.46
N ALA A 130 19.71 24.88 -3.31
CA ALA A 130 20.46 25.63 -2.31
C ALA A 130 20.02 25.27 -0.88
N GLU A 131 18.76 24.91 -0.68
CA GLU A 131 18.20 24.51 0.61
C GLU A 131 18.15 22.98 0.83
N GLY A 132 18.76 22.22 -0.08
CA GLY A 132 18.89 20.75 0.07
C GLY A 132 17.66 19.95 -0.33
N HIS A 133 16.72 20.56 -1.07
CA HIS A 133 15.53 19.89 -1.58
C HIS A 133 15.68 19.52 -3.06
N LEU A 134 15.09 18.42 -3.46
CA LEU A 134 15.13 17.99 -4.86
C LEU A 134 14.22 18.86 -5.74
N ARG A 135 14.72 19.26 -6.91
CA ARG A 135 13.94 20.01 -7.91
C ARG A 135 12.58 19.37 -8.24
N ARG A 136 12.48 18.05 -8.10
CA ARG A 136 11.24 17.30 -8.37
C ARG A 136 10.20 17.38 -7.25
N ALA A 137 10.61 17.82 -6.06
CA ALA A 137 9.70 18.10 -4.96
C ALA A 137 8.85 19.35 -5.21
N THR A 138 9.23 20.12 -6.22
CA THR A 138 8.62 21.40 -6.53
C THR A 138 7.59 21.23 -7.65
N VAL A 139 6.35 21.35 -7.29
CA VAL A 139 5.16 21.52 -8.15
C VAL A 139 5.19 20.68 -9.43
N ALA A 140 4.55 19.52 -9.38
CA ALA A 140 4.28 18.72 -10.57
C ALA A 140 3.70 19.60 -11.68
N GLU A 141 4.20 19.43 -12.90
CA GLU A 141 3.54 19.99 -14.06
C GLU A 141 2.13 19.40 -14.14
N THR A 142 1.14 20.18 -13.79
CA THR A 142 -0.22 19.90 -14.20
C THR A 142 -0.29 20.23 -15.69
N THR A 143 -0.16 19.23 -16.49
CA THR A 143 -0.64 19.22 -17.87
C THR A 143 -2.15 19.33 -17.84
#